data_2c7ad8261c392a8d15d037bf8d0d4fe3
#
_entry.id   2c7ad8261c392a8d15d037bf8d0d4fe3
#
_cell.length_a   1.000
_cell.length_b   1.000
_cell.length_c   1.000
_cell.angle_alpha   90.00
_cell.angle_beta   90.00
_cell.angle_gamma   90.00
#
_symmetry.space_group_name_H-M   'P 1'
#
loop_
_entity.id
_entity.type
_entity.pdbx_description
1 polymer ?
#
loop_
_entity_poly.entity_id
_entity_poly.type
_entity_poly.pdbx_seq_one_letter_code
_entity_poly.pdbx_strand_id
1 'polypeptide(L)'
;MVPSLPRLLPMLVGLVAAGGCLAVEFPNDLYEPTRALMRMIAADGPWTKTLLPIAKTRPFNETMEGLYALLSLICAAVDIWEATYLHAMPDVAAIVEWMEPTRLAPFLAALDEADRHEFLDRYAAELGQAYPTLPDGEVLLRSRRLFILAQP
;
A
#
# COMPACT_ATOMS: atom_id res chain seq x y z
N MET A 1 2.52 -15.11 10.01
CA MET A 1 2.04 -14.67 8.66
C MET A 1 0.59 -14.26 8.80
N VAL A 2 0.22 -13.03 8.41
CA VAL A 2 -1.18 -12.58 8.44
C VAL A 2 -1.94 -13.32 7.32
N PRO A 3 -3.14 -13.88 7.59
CA PRO A 3 -3.96 -14.52 6.56
C PRO A 3 -4.33 -13.52 5.45
N SER A 4 -4.64 -14.02 4.25
CA SER A 4 -5.19 -13.17 3.18
C SER A 4 -6.54 -12.58 3.61
N LEU A 5 -6.92 -11.42 3.04
CA LEU A 5 -8.20 -10.77 3.37
C LEU A 5 -9.41 -11.69 3.23
N PRO A 6 -9.53 -12.52 2.16
CA PRO A 6 -10.66 -13.45 2.03
C PRO A 6 -10.77 -14.48 3.16
N ARG A 7 -9.68 -14.77 3.85
CA ARG A 7 -9.68 -15.64 5.03
C ARG A 7 -9.86 -14.87 6.33
N LEU A 8 -9.24 -13.70 6.43
CA LEU A 8 -9.24 -12.89 7.63
C LEU A 8 -10.62 -12.28 7.91
N LEU A 9 -11.24 -11.66 6.90
CA LEU A 9 -12.49 -10.94 7.08
C LEU A 9 -13.64 -11.83 7.61
N PRO A 10 -13.91 -13.03 7.05
CA PRO A 10 -14.93 -13.92 7.62
C PRO A 10 -14.61 -14.34 9.06
N MET A 11 -13.35 -14.54 9.40
CA MET A 11 -12.96 -14.85 10.79
C MET A 11 -13.29 -13.68 11.74
N LEU A 12 -12.98 -12.45 11.32
CA LEU A 12 -13.27 -11.25 12.12
C LEU A 12 -14.79 -11.03 12.25
N VAL A 13 -15.55 -11.23 11.17
CA VAL A 13 -17.02 -11.17 11.20
C VAL A 13 -17.57 -12.14 12.23
N GLY A 14 -17.05 -13.38 12.29
CA GLY A 14 -17.46 -14.39 13.25
C GLY A 14 -17.18 -14.05 14.72
N LEU A 15 -16.37 -13.02 15.00
CA LEU A 15 -16.08 -12.54 16.35
C LEU A 15 -16.99 -11.36 16.78
N VAL A 16 -17.79 -10.84 15.87
CA VAL A 16 -18.67 -9.70 16.16
C VAL A 16 -19.88 -10.18 16.97
N ALA A 17 -20.14 -9.49 18.07
CA ALA A 17 -21.31 -9.77 18.90
C ALA A 17 -22.63 -9.45 18.17
N ALA A 18 -23.72 -10.06 18.59
CA ALA A 18 -25.05 -9.80 18.03
C ALA A 18 -25.38 -8.31 18.08
N GLY A 19 -25.80 -7.73 16.95
CA GLY A 19 -26.06 -6.30 16.77
C GLY A 19 -24.80 -5.43 16.62
N GLY A 20 -23.61 -6.03 16.63
CA GLY A 20 -22.34 -5.33 16.40
C GLY A 20 -22.03 -5.13 14.93
N CYS A 21 -20.91 -4.44 14.65
CA CYS A 21 -20.40 -4.18 13.31
C CYS A 21 -18.89 -4.36 13.27
N LEU A 22 -18.39 -5.00 12.24
CA LEU A 22 -16.97 -5.00 11.91
C LEU A 22 -16.62 -3.73 11.13
N ALA A 23 -15.69 -2.93 11.64
CA ALA A 23 -15.11 -1.81 10.91
C ALA A 23 -13.63 -2.07 10.70
N VAL A 24 -13.19 -2.09 9.44
CA VAL A 24 -11.78 -2.25 9.08
C VAL A 24 -11.36 -1.21 8.05
N GLU A 25 -10.09 -0.85 8.11
CA GLU A 25 -9.47 0.08 7.19
C GLU A 25 -8.07 -0.43 6.85
N PHE A 26 -7.68 -0.31 5.58
CA PHE A 26 -6.34 -0.66 5.14
C PHE A 26 -5.90 0.13 3.91
N PRO A 27 -4.57 0.27 3.69
CA PRO A 27 -4.05 0.96 2.52
C PRO A 27 -4.41 0.24 1.22
N ASN A 28 -4.92 0.99 0.23
CA ASN A 28 -5.16 0.54 -1.14
C ASN A 28 -4.25 1.29 -2.11
N ASP A 29 -2.95 1.25 -1.83
CA ASP A 29 -1.90 2.06 -2.46
C ASP A 29 -1.09 1.32 -3.53
N LEU A 30 -1.49 0.10 -3.92
CA LEU A 30 -0.70 -0.79 -4.79
C LEU A 30 -0.31 -0.16 -6.13
N TYR A 31 -1.17 0.68 -6.68
CA TYR A 31 -0.98 1.35 -7.97
C TYR A 31 -0.56 2.82 -7.83
N GLU A 32 -0.42 3.33 -6.61
CA GLU A 32 0.13 4.67 -6.40
C GLU A 32 1.59 4.74 -6.87
N PRO A 33 2.04 5.90 -7.38
CA PRO A 33 3.39 6.05 -7.90
C PRO A 33 4.47 5.56 -6.94
N THR A 34 4.33 5.84 -5.64
CA THR A 34 5.27 5.35 -4.62
C THR A 34 5.47 3.85 -4.65
N ARG A 35 4.40 3.07 -4.85
CA ARG A 35 4.46 1.59 -4.91
C ARG A 35 4.84 1.07 -6.28
N ALA A 36 4.33 1.72 -7.32
CA ALA A 36 4.60 1.31 -8.70
C ALA A 36 6.08 1.50 -9.06
N LEU A 37 6.65 2.66 -8.76
CA LEU A 37 8.05 3.00 -9.03
C LEU A 37 9.01 2.11 -8.24
N MET A 38 8.75 1.87 -6.96
CA MET A 38 9.53 0.94 -6.14
C MET A 38 9.65 -0.44 -6.79
N ARG A 39 8.54 -0.99 -7.30
CA ARG A 39 8.55 -2.30 -7.99
C ARG A 39 9.21 -2.24 -9.36
N MET A 40 9.03 -1.15 -10.08
CA MET A 40 9.66 -0.94 -11.39
C MET A 40 11.19 -0.93 -11.25
N ILE A 41 11.72 -0.15 -10.32
CA ILE A 41 13.16 -0.05 -10.07
C ILE A 41 13.71 -1.39 -9.54
N ALA A 42 12.97 -2.09 -8.69
CA ALA A 42 13.38 -3.42 -8.22
C ALA A 42 13.48 -4.46 -9.36
N ALA A 43 12.71 -4.27 -10.44
CA ALA A 43 12.73 -5.13 -11.61
C ALA A 43 13.77 -4.71 -12.67
N ASP A 44 14.43 -3.55 -12.51
CA ASP A 44 15.35 -2.97 -13.48
C ASP A 44 16.61 -2.44 -12.79
N GLY A 45 17.60 -3.30 -12.65
CA GLY A 45 18.89 -2.92 -12.04
C GLY A 45 19.75 -4.14 -11.68
N PRO A 46 20.94 -3.92 -11.11
CA PRO A 46 21.85 -4.99 -10.74
C PRO A 46 21.25 -5.92 -9.66
N TRP A 47 20.36 -5.39 -8.84
CA TRP A 47 19.63 -6.07 -7.75
C TRP A 47 18.42 -6.88 -8.19
N THR A 48 18.07 -6.91 -9.48
CA THR A 48 16.83 -7.54 -9.98
C THR A 48 16.65 -8.97 -9.47
N LYS A 49 17.69 -9.79 -9.49
CA LYS A 49 17.61 -11.18 -9.01
C LYS A 49 17.17 -11.28 -7.55
N THR A 50 17.64 -10.35 -6.72
CA THR A 50 17.37 -10.29 -5.28
C THR A 50 15.99 -9.68 -5.00
N LEU A 51 15.64 -8.58 -5.68
CA LEU A 51 14.46 -7.79 -5.37
C LEU A 51 13.18 -8.24 -6.11
N LEU A 52 13.30 -8.90 -7.26
CA LEU A 52 12.12 -9.31 -8.04
C LEU A 52 11.12 -10.20 -7.25
N PRO A 53 11.56 -11.17 -6.42
CA PRO A 53 10.65 -11.92 -5.57
C PRO A 53 9.88 -11.02 -4.58
N ILE A 54 10.55 -10.02 -3.99
CA ILE A 54 9.95 -9.06 -3.06
C ILE A 54 8.95 -8.17 -3.82
N ALA A 55 9.33 -7.66 -4.99
CA ALA A 55 8.50 -6.82 -5.83
C ALA A 55 7.21 -7.50 -6.31
N LYS A 56 7.23 -8.82 -6.50
CA LYS A 56 6.06 -9.62 -6.88
C LYS A 56 5.12 -9.90 -5.72
N THR A 57 5.56 -9.72 -4.48
CA THR A 57 4.69 -9.92 -3.32
C THR A 57 3.62 -8.83 -3.29
N ARG A 58 2.36 -9.25 -3.39
CA ARG A 58 1.19 -8.37 -3.30
C ARG A 58 0.45 -8.67 -2.02
N PRO A 59 0.32 -7.70 -1.10
CA PRO A 59 -0.41 -7.93 0.15
C PRO A 59 -1.89 -8.18 -0.08
N PHE A 60 -2.47 -7.57 -1.13
CA PHE A 60 -3.88 -7.68 -1.49
C PHE A 60 -4.03 -7.78 -3.01
N ASN A 61 -4.90 -8.68 -3.46
CA ASN A 61 -5.29 -8.81 -4.87
C ASN A 61 -6.80 -8.66 -5.07
N GLU A 62 -7.53 -8.46 -3.98
CA GLU A 62 -8.97 -8.40 -3.98
C GLU A 62 -9.47 -7.05 -4.48
N THR A 63 -10.51 -7.07 -5.30
CA THR A 63 -11.24 -5.86 -5.69
C THR A 63 -12.33 -5.54 -4.65
N MET A 64 -12.84 -4.31 -4.67
CA MET A 64 -13.95 -3.91 -3.80
C MET A 64 -15.17 -4.80 -4.01
N GLU A 65 -15.46 -5.10 -5.28
CA GLU A 65 -16.56 -5.99 -5.68
C GLU A 65 -16.37 -7.42 -5.16
N GLY A 66 -15.13 -7.93 -5.22
CA GLY A 66 -14.78 -9.26 -4.69
C GLY A 66 -14.94 -9.34 -3.18
N LEU A 67 -14.51 -8.30 -2.45
CA LEU A 67 -14.70 -8.19 -1.01
C LEU A 67 -16.17 -8.06 -0.63
N TYR A 68 -16.93 -7.27 -1.38
CA TYR A 68 -18.39 -7.15 -1.20
C TYR A 68 -19.08 -8.50 -1.42
N ALA A 69 -18.79 -9.18 -2.53
CA ALA A 69 -19.37 -10.48 -2.84
C ALA A 69 -19.08 -11.53 -1.74
N LEU A 70 -17.84 -11.50 -1.18
CA LEU A 70 -17.48 -12.39 -0.08
C LEU A 70 -18.29 -12.09 1.19
N LEU A 71 -18.36 -10.82 1.60
CA LEU A 71 -18.98 -10.42 2.85
C LEU A 71 -20.50 -10.48 2.81
N SER A 72 -21.14 -10.19 1.67
CA SER A 72 -22.59 -10.25 1.48
C SER A 72 -23.16 -11.66 1.64
N LEU A 73 -22.34 -12.71 1.61
CA LEU A 73 -22.77 -14.09 1.88
C LEU A 73 -22.96 -14.37 3.38
N ILE A 74 -22.35 -13.57 4.25
CA ILE A 74 -22.27 -13.83 5.70
C ILE A 74 -22.70 -12.64 6.55
N CYS A 75 -23.03 -11.51 5.94
CA CYS A 75 -23.45 -10.28 6.61
C CYS A 75 -24.82 -9.82 6.08
N ALA A 76 -25.62 -9.26 6.96
CA ALA A 76 -26.91 -8.64 6.63
C ALA A 76 -26.72 -7.29 5.91
N ALA A 77 -25.66 -6.57 6.24
CA ALA A 77 -25.31 -5.30 5.59
C ALA A 77 -23.79 -5.19 5.40
N VAL A 78 -23.40 -4.69 4.24
CA VAL A 78 -21.99 -4.44 3.89
C VAL A 78 -21.90 -3.09 3.19
N ASP A 79 -21.01 -2.22 3.66
CA ASP A 79 -20.66 -0.97 3.02
C ASP A 79 -19.14 -0.92 2.78
N ILE A 80 -18.73 -0.60 1.56
CA ILE A 80 -17.32 -0.53 1.16
C ILE A 80 -17.11 0.77 0.37
N TRP A 81 -16.14 1.57 0.81
CA TRP A 81 -15.78 2.78 0.08
C TRP A 81 -14.27 3.02 0.12
N GLU A 82 -13.81 3.86 -0.78
CA GLU A 82 -12.43 4.31 -0.83
C GLU A 82 -12.35 5.80 -0.52
N ALA A 83 -11.36 6.19 0.25
CA ALA A 83 -11.00 7.58 0.48
C ALA A 83 -9.54 7.82 0.08
N THR A 84 -9.29 8.96 -0.59
CA THR A 84 -7.95 9.40 -0.91
C THR A 84 -7.59 10.58 0.00
N TYR A 85 -6.55 10.38 0.80
CA TYR A 85 -5.95 11.46 1.59
C TYR A 85 -4.82 12.10 0.79
N LEU A 86 -4.70 13.42 0.87
CA LEU A 86 -3.59 14.17 0.32
C LEU A 86 -2.74 14.68 1.49
N HIS A 87 -1.52 14.17 1.59
CA HIS A 87 -0.56 14.64 2.59
C HIS A 87 0.38 15.64 1.93
N ALA A 88 0.35 16.88 2.40
CA ALA A 88 1.34 17.87 2.02
C ALA A 88 2.69 17.50 2.64
N MET A 89 3.69 17.32 1.80
CA MET A 89 5.04 16.93 2.19
C MET A 89 6.01 18.05 1.75
N PRO A 90 7.04 18.37 2.54
CA PRO A 90 7.98 19.42 2.21
C PRO A 90 8.64 19.23 0.85
N ASP A 91 8.97 17.99 0.52
CA ASP A 91 9.64 17.61 -0.73
C ASP A 91 9.55 16.09 -0.97
N VAL A 92 10.16 15.64 -2.05
CA VAL A 92 10.25 14.22 -2.41
C VAL A 92 11.09 13.41 -1.42
N ALA A 93 12.11 14.01 -0.80
CA ALA A 93 12.94 13.33 0.19
C ALA A 93 12.11 12.93 1.42
N ALA A 94 11.19 13.78 1.85
CA ALA A 94 10.25 13.46 2.93
C ALA A 94 9.32 12.28 2.57
N ILE A 95 8.96 12.11 1.29
CA ILE A 95 8.22 10.92 0.84
C ILE A 95 9.08 9.67 0.97
N VAL A 96 10.36 9.72 0.59
CA VAL A 96 11.30 8.60 0.72
C VAL A 96 11.45 8.21 2.19
N GLU A 97 11.70 9.17 3.08
CA GLU A 97 11.80 8.96 4.53
C GLU A 97 10.53 8.33 5.12
N TRP A 98 9.36 8.78 4.67
CA TRP A 98 8.07 8.18 5.10
C TRP A 98 7.95 6.71 4.70
N MET A 99 8.44 6.35 3.50
CA MET A 99 8.34 4.99 2.96
C MET A 99 9.41 4.04 3.51
N GLU A 100 10.54 4.58 3.95
CA GLU A 100 11.72 3.79 4.33
C GLU A 100 11.45 2.77 5.43
N PRO A 101 10.88 3.11 6.61
CA PRO A 101 10.69 2.18 7.71
C PRO A 101 9.59 1.14 7.44
N THR A 102 8.81 1.32 6.39
CA THR A 102 7.64 0.49 6.10
C THR A 102 7.75 -0.22 4.76
N ARG A 103 7.48 0.50 3.69
CA ARG A 103 7.34 -0.07 2.34
C ARG A 103 8.68 -0.37 1.66
N LEU A 104 9.68 0.47 1.90
CA LEU A 104 11.03 0.27 1.37
C LEU A 104 11.82 -0.75 2.20
N ALA A 105 11.54 -0.89 3.48
CA ALA A 105 12.32 -1.74 4.39
C ALA A 105 12.62 -3.15 3.85
N PRO A 106 11.67 -3.91 3.27
CA PRO A 106 11.97 -5.24 2.73
C PRO A 106 12.96 -5.22 1.55
N PHE A 107 12.92 -4.16 0.73
CA PHE A 107 13.83 -3.98 -0.41
C PHE A 107 15.23 -3.61 0.09
N LEU A 108 15.31 -2.62 0.96
CA LEU A 108 16.58 -2.13 1.48
C LEU A 108 17.31 -3.17 2.35
N ALA A 109 16.58 -3.98 3.09
CA ALA A 109 17.16 -5.06 3.89
C ALA A 109 17.82 -6.17 3.07
N ALA A 110 17.43 -6.30 1.80
CA ALA A 110 17.96 -7.31 0.89
C ALA A 110 19.15 -6.82 0.04
N LEU A 111 19.54 -5.55 0.16
CA LEU A 111 20.60 -4.90 -0.59
C LEU A 111 21.82 -4.64 0.30
N ASP A 112 23.01 -4.68 -0.30
CA ASP A 112 24.21 -4.13 0.31
C ASP A 112 24.16 -2.59 0.35
N GLU A 113 25.19 -1.96 0.93
CA GLU A 113 25.19 -0.51 1.14
C GLU A 113 25.25 0.27 -0.20
N ALA A 114 26.03 -0.20 -1.16
CA ALA A 114 26.18 0.45 -2.46
C ALA A 114 24.90 0.38 -3.28
N ASP A 115 24.33 -0.81 -3.41
CA ASP A 115 23.07 -1.05 -4.12
C ASP A 115 21.90 -0.32 -3.43
N ARG A 116 21.90 -0.23 -2.11
CA ARG A 116 20.89 0.51 -1.34
C ARG A 116 20.89 1.99 -1.68
N HIS A 117 22.08 2.59 -1.73
CA HIS A 117 22.23 4.01 -2.05
C HIS A 117 21.74 4.30 -3.48
N GLU A 118 22.21 3.52 -4.46
CA GLU A 118 21.79 3.67 -5.86
C GLU A 118 20.29 3.43 -6.03
N PHE A 119 19.70 2.45 -5.32
CA PHE A 119 18.25 2.18 -5.35
C PHE A 119 17.47 3.40 -4.85
N LEU A 120 17.87 3.98 -3.72
CA LEU A 120 17.22 5.16 -3.14
C LEU A 120 17.34 6.39 -4.03
N ASP A 121 18.51 6.62 -4.63
CA ASP A 121 18.73 7.73 -5.55
C ASP A 121 17.83 7.63 -6.79
N ARG A 122 17.75 6.45 -7.41
CA ARG A 122 16.85 6.20 -8.53
C ARG A 122 15.38 6.36 -8.12
N TYR A 123 15.03 5.86 -6.95
CA TYR A 123 13.66 5.97 -6.44
C TYR A 123 13.27 7.44 -6.19
N ALA A 124 14.13 8.23 -5.58
CA ALA A 124 13.90 9.66 -5.36
C ALA A 124 13.77 10.42 -6.68
N ALA A 125 14.64 10.12 -7.67
CA ALA A 125 14.58 10.76 -8.99
C ALA A 125 13.25 10.50 -9.71
N GLU A 126 12.77 9.25 -9.72
CA GLU A 126 11.51 8.88 -10.35
C GLU A 126 10.30 9.46 -9.59
N LEU A 127 10.35 9.50 -8.26
CA LEU A 127 9.33 10.16 -7.46
C LEU A 127 9.25 11.67 -7.78
N GLY A 128 10.38 12.34 -8.00
CA GLY A 128 10.42 13.75 -8.39
C GLY A 128 9.68 14.04 -9.69
N GLN A 129 9.65 13.08 -10.62
CA GLN A 129 8.86 13.20 -11.85
C GLN A 129 7.36 12.94 -11.60
N ALA A 130 7.02 12.02 -10.70
CA ALA A 130 5.65 11.63 -10.41
C ALA A 130 4.92 12.59 -9.46
N TYR A 131 5.67 13.29 -8.61
CA TYR A 131 5.15 14.24 -7.62
C TYR A 131 5.72 15.65 -7.87
N PRO A 132 5.11 16.43 -8.76
CA PRO A 132 5.59 17.78 -9.07
C PRO A 132 5.44 18.69 -7.83
N THR A 133 6.42 19.58 -7.66
CA THR A 133 6.36 20.63 -6.65
C THR A 133 5.25 21.62 -6.99
N LEU A 134 4.42 21.93 -6.01
CA LEU A 134 3.35 22.91 -6.11
C LEU A 134 3.87 24.34 -5.95
N PRO A 135 3.05 25.38 -6.26
CA PRO A 135 3.46 26.78 -6.13
C PRO A 135 3.88 27.21 -4.73
N ASP A 136 3.41 26.50 -3.68
CA ASP A 136 3.80 26.72 -2.28
C ASP A 136 5.11 26.03 -1.87
N GLY A 137 5.72 25.27 -2.80
CA GLY A 137 6.94 24.52 -2.59
C GLY A 137 6.76 23.09 -2.10
N GLU A 138 5.53 22.69 -1.77
CA GLU A 138 5.21 21.34 -1.27
C GLU A 138 4.93 20.35 -2.41
N VAL A 139 4.93 19.06 -2.08
CA VAL A 139 4.46 17.96 -2.93
C VAL A 139 3.30 17.24 -2.26
N LEU A 140 2.33 16.74 -3.03
CA LEU A 140 1.17 16.05 -2.48
C LEU A 140 1.31 14.52 -2.59
N LEU A 141 1.56 13.88 -1.46
CA LEU A 141 1.54 12.42 -1.37
C LEU A 141 0.10 11.92 -1.28
N ARG A 142 -0.31 11.11 -2.24
CA ARG A 142 -1.61 10.43 -2.22
C ARG A 142 -1.55 9.19 -1.36
N SER A 143 -2.53 9.04 -0.47
CA SER A 143 -2.73 7.85 0.36
C SER A 143 -4.17 7.37 0.19
N ARG A 144 -4.34 6.33 -0.62
CA ARG A 144 -5.65 5.70 -0.83
C ARG A 144 -5.89 4.67 0.26
N ARG A 145 -7.08 4.74 0.86
CA ARG A 145 -7.53 3.85 1.93
C ARG A 145 -8.86 3.22 1.58
N LEU A 146 -8.97 1.92 1.80
CA LEU A 146 -10.22 1.19 1.67
C LEU A 146 -10.84 1.00 3.05
N PHE A 147 -12.14 1.26 3.15
CA PHE A 147 -12.94 1.12 4.36
C PHE A 147 -14.02 0.06 4.13
N ILE A 148 -14.25 -0.75 5.12
CA ILE A 148 -15.32 -1.75 5.13
C ILE A 148 -16.08 -1.64 6.45
N LEU A 149 -17.40 -1.54 6.36
CA LEU A 149 -18.34 -1.81 7.45
C LEU A 149 -19.13 -3.05 7.11
N ALA A 150 -19.16 -4.03 8.00
CA ALA A 150 -19.88 -5.27 7.80
C ALA A 150 -20.66 -5.64 9.06
N GLN A 151 -21.98 -5.81 8.93
CA GLN A 151 -22.88 -6.20 10.01
C GLN A 151 -23.33 -7.63 9.76
N PRO A 152 -22.98 -8.58 10.64
CA PRO A 152 -23.44 -9.97 10.57
C PRO A 152 -24.93 -10.15 10.67
#